data_3f0341a94c1187e2a68d7763e7b7c6aa
#
_entry.id   3f0341a94c1187e2a68d7763e7b7c6aa
#
_cell.length_a   1.000
_cell.length_b   1.000
_cell.length_c   1.000
_cell.angle_alpha   90.00
_cell.angle_beta   90.00
_cell.angle_gamma   90.00
#
_symmetry.space_group_name_H-M   'P 1'
#
loop_
_entity.id
_entity.type
_entity.pdbx_description
1 polymer ?
#
loop_
_entity_poly.entity_id
_entity_poly.type
_entity_poly.pdbx_seq_one_letter_code
_entity_poly.pdbx_strand_id
1 'polypeptide(L)'
;PSQPRMLGAQQRPESKDGKSMEPVMAHGLQSMSIGYLIDEEAPMIWRGPMVTQALQQLINETQWHDLDYLVVDLPPGTGDIQLTLAQRIPVSGAVIVTTPQDIALLDARKGLKMFEKVEVPVLGIVENMSIHICSQCGHADHIFGSGGGERMSKQYGVEFLGALPLDIHIRED
;
A
#
# COMPACT_ATOMS: atom_id res chain seq x y z
N PRO A 1 9.45 -0.23 -2.23
CA PRO A 1 10.75 -0.85 -1.92
C PRO A 1 10.80 -1.52 -0.54
N SER A 2 9.97 -1.13 0.42
CA SER A 2 9.97 -1.66 1.80
C SER A 2 9.29 -3.02 1.97
N GLN A 3 8.50 -3.49 1.02
CA GLN A 3 7.74 -4.74 1.12
C GLN A 3 8.62 -5.98 1.41
N PRO A 4 9.80 -6.19 0.77
CA PRO A 4 10.67 -7.30 1.10
C PRO A 4 11.08 -7.33 2.57
N ARG A 5 11.37 -6.17 3.13
CA ARG A 5 11.79 -6.03 4.52
C ARG A 5 10.63 -6.27 5.50
N MET A 6 9.44 -5.77 5.19
CA MET A 6 8.24 -5.96 6.00
C MET A 6 7.76 -7.41 5.98
N LEU A 7 7.95 -8.12 4.86
CA LEU A 7 7.61 -9.53 4.73
C LEU A 7 8.74 -10.49 5.19
N GLY A 8 9.86 -9.97 5.67
CA GLY A 8 11.01 -10.78 6.06
C GLY A 8 11.62 -11.59 4.92
N ALA A 9 11.36 -11.23 3.67
CA ALA A 9 11.77 -11.96 2.48
C ALA A 9 12.80 -11.13 1.69
N GLN A 10 14.06 -11.57 1.70
CA GLN A 10 15.17 -10.88 1.02
C GLN A 10 15.70 -11.64 -0.20
N GLN A 11 15.07 -12.74 -0.57
CA GLN A 11 15.48 -13.56 -1.71
C GLN A 11 15.11 -12.87 -3.03
N ARG A 12 15.97 -13.00 -4.02
CA ARG A 12 15.67 -12.53 -5.37
C ARG A 12 14.69 -13.48 -6.06
N PRO A 13 13.71 -12.94 -6.84
CA PRO A 13 12.84 -13.77 -7.66
C PRO A 13 13.66 -14.61 -8.66
N GLU A 14 13.29 -15.87 -8.78
CA GLU A 14 13.90 -16.76 -9.78
C GLU A 14 13.21 -16.58 -11.13
N SER A 15 13.97 -16.68 -12.20
CA SER A 15 13.44 -16.72 -13.58
C SER A 15 13.89 -18.01 -14.24
N LYS A 16 12.93 -18.83 -14.63
CA LYS A 16 13.20 -20.12 -15.32
C LYS A 16 13.39 -19.96 -16.81
N ASP A 17 12.76 -18.97 -17.40
CA ASP A 17 12.74 -18.74 -18.85
C ASP A 17 13.45 -17.45 -19.30
N GLY A 18 13.99 -16.70 -18.35
CA GLY A 18 14.63 -15.40 -18.59
C GLY A 18 13.67 -14.28 -18.99
N LYS A 19 12.35 -14.52 -18.97
CA LYS A 19 11.32 -13.57 -19.37
C LYS A 19 10.30 -13.30 -18.26
N SER A 20 10.01 -14.32 -17.47
CA SER A 20 9.06 -14.24 -16.35
C SER A 20 9.76 -14.51 -15.02
N MET A 21 9.18 -14.07 -13.94
CA MET A 21 9.70 -14.19 -12.59
C MET A 21 8.75 -15.01 -11.72
N GLU A 22 9.29 -15.93 -10.93
CA GLU A 22 8.51 -16.59 -9.89
C GLU A 22 8.27 -15.61 -8.73
N PRO A 23 7.06 -15.55 -8.16
CA PRO A 23 6.81 -14.71 -7.01
C PRO A 23 7.59 -15.20 -5.79
N VAL A 24 8.00 -14.27 -4.94
CA VAL A 24 8.64 -14.59 -3.67
C VAL A 24 7.56 -14.97 -2.66
N MET A 25 7.71 -16.13 -2.03
CA MET A 25 6.76 -16.63 -1.04
C MET A 25 7.15 -16.18 0.37
N ALA A 26 6.23 -15.55 1.09
CA ALA A 26 6.37 -15.19 2.49
C ALA A 26 5.01 -15.23 3.18
N HIS A 27 4.96 -15.78 4.38
CA HIS A 27 3.72 -15.89 5.21
C HIS A 27 2.51 -16.50 4.47
N GLY A 28 2.75 -17.43 3.53
CA GLY A 28 1.69 -18.03 2.70
C GLY A 28 1.15 -17.11 1.60
N LEU A 29 1.80 -15.97 1.37
CA LEU A 29 1.46 -15.01 0.32
C LEU A 29 2.50 -15.04 -0.79
N GLN A 30 2.04 -14.81 -2.01
CA GLN A 30 2.91 -14.50 -3.15
C GLN A 30 3.19 -13.00 -3.14
N SER A 31 4.44 -12.60 -3.29
CA SER A 31 4.81 -11.19 -3.32
C SER A 31 5.78 -10.90 -4.45
N MET A 32 5.67 -9.71 -5.01
CA MET A 32 6.61 -9.15 -5.96
C MET A 32 6.85 -7.69 -5.66
N SER A 33 8.09 -7.28 -5.65
CA SER A 33 8.46 -5.91 -5.35
C SER A 33 9.70 -5.52 -6.15
N ILE A 34 9.76 -4.25 -6.50
CA ILE A 34 10.98 -3.68 -7.08
C ILE A 34 12.18 -3.82 -6.14
N GLY A 35 11.93 -3.83 -4.81
CA GLY A 35 12.95 -4.04 -3.81
C GLY A 35 13.62 -5.42 -3.85
N TYR A 36 13.03 -6.42 -4.51
CA TYR A 36 13.69 -7.70 -4.76
C TYR A 36 14.68 -7.66 -5.94
N LEU A 37 14.52 -6.69 -6.84
CA LEU A 37 15.26 -6.61 -8.10
C LEU A 37 16.44 -5.65 -8.05
N ILE A 38 16.39 -4.69 -7.14
CA ILE A 38 17.43 -3.66 -6.99
C ILE A 38 18.23 -3.88 -5.71
N ASP A 39 19.47 -3.43 -5.73
CA ASP A 39 20.31 -3.40 -4.53
C ASP A 39 19.87 -2.24 -3.62
N GLU A 40 19.64 -2.50 -2.34
CA GLU A 40 19.18 -1.47 -1.38
C GLU A 40 20.14 -0.28 -1.28
N GLU A 41 21.43 -0.50 -1.53
CA GLU A 41 22.48 0.53 -1.45
C GLU A 41 22.67 1.29 -2.79
N ALA A 42 22.03 0.85 -3.87
CA ALA A 42 22.19 1.50 -5.16
C ALA A 42 21.35 2.80 -5.23
N PRO A 43 21.99 3.97 -5.44
CA PRO A 43 21.24 5.21 -5.60
C PRO A 43 20.51 5.21 -6.95
N MET A 44 19.25 4.80 -6.94
CA MET A 44 18.41 4.83 -8.13
C MET A 44 17.48 6.04 -8.14
N ILE A 45 17.63 6.89 -9.15
CA ILE A 45 16.72 8.01 -9.38
C ILE A 45 15.56 7.49 -10.22
N TRP A 46 14.46 7.18 -9.56
CA TRP A 46 13.22 6.75 -10.21
C TRP A 46 12.46 7.95 -10.77
N ARG A 47 12.43 8.05 -12.09
CA ARG A 47 11.55 9.01 -12.78
C ARG A 47 10.18 8.37 -13.01
N GLY A 48 9.11 9.18 -13.00
CA GLY A 48 7.73 8.72 -13.11
C GLY A 48 7.46 7.64 -14.16
N PRO A 49 7.87 7.81 -15.43
CA PRO A 49 7.66 6.80 -16.46
C PRO A 49 8.35 5.46 -16.18
N MET A 50 9.52 5.48 -15.54
CA MET A 50 10.26 4.27 -15.17
C MET A 50 9.56 3.48 -14.06
N VAL A 51 8.99 4.18 -13.06
CA VAL A 51 8.21 3.54 -12.00
C VAL A 51 6.98 2.84 -12.57
N THR A 52 6.26 3.52 -13.44
CA THR A 52 5.06 2.95 -14.07
C THR A 52 5.39 1.72 -14.91
N GLN A 53 6.46 1.78 -15.71
CA GLN A 53 6.90 0.65 -16.51
C GLN A 53 7.35 -0.52 -15.63
N ALA A 54 8.14 -0.27 -14.60
CA ALA A 54 8.60 -1.30 -13.68
C ALA A 54 7.44 -1.99 -12.96
N LEU A 55 6.43 -1.24 -12.49
CA LEU A 55 5.26 -1.83 -11.86
C LEU A 55 4.41 -2.65 -12.84
N GLN A 56 4.27 -2.21 -14.09
CA GLN A 56 3.61 -3.01 -15.11
C GLN A 56 4.36 -4.32 -15.40
N GLN A 57 5.68 -4.28 -15.44
CA GLN A 57 6.49 -5.49 -15.58
C GLN A 57 6.31 -6.43 -14.39
N LEU A 58 6.37 -5.91 -13.15
CA LEU A 58 6.15 -6.72 -11.95
C LEU A 58 4.78 -7.42 -11.95
N ILE A 59 3.75 -6.78 -12.47
CA ILE A 59 2.40 -7.37 -12.53
C ILE A 59 2.30 -8.40 -13.66
N ASN A 60 2.79 -8.07 -14.85
CA ASN A 60 2.57 -8.86 -16.05
C ASN A 60 3.60 -9.97 -16.26
N GLU A 61 4.84 -9.79 -15.76
CA GLU A 61 5.95 -10.75 -15.95
C GLU A 61 6.12 -11.66 -14.73
N THR A 62 5.32 -11.51 -13.67
CA THR A 62 5.30 -12.42 -12.53
C THR A 62 4.34 -13.57 -12.81
N GLN A 63 4.81 -14.80 -12.60
CA GLN A 63 3.99 -16.00 -12.72
C GLN A 63 3.18 -16.23 -11.44
N TRP A 64 2.05 -15.53 -11.32
CA TRP A 64 1.13 -15.69 -10.21
C TRP A 64 0.44 -17.06 -10.28
N HIS A 65 0.37 -17.77 -9.16
CA HIS A 65 -0.23 -19.08 -9.05
C HIS A 65 -1.53 -19.02 -8.25
N ASP A 66 -2.63 -19.54 -8.79
CA ASP A 66 -3.94 -19.66 -8.12
C ASP A 66 -4.36 -18.38 -7.36
N LEU A 67 -4.27 -17.25 -8.02
CA LEU A 67 -4.43 -15.94 -7.42
C LEU A 67 -5.92 -15.55 -7.30
N ASP A 68 -6.44 -15.43 -6.07
CA ASP A 68 -7.77 -14.91 -5.80
C ASP A 68 -7.80 -13.37 -5.75
N TYR A 69 -6.78 -12.78 -5.11
CA TYR A 69 -6.66 -11.34 -4.91
C TYR A 69 -5.25 -10.85 -5.19
N LEU A 70 -5.14 -9.76 -5.92
CA LEU A 70 -3.88 -9.02 -6.10
C LEU A 70 -3.99 -7.67 -5.39
N VAL A 71 -3.21 -7.48 -4.35
CA VAL A 71 -3.11 -6.21 -3.61
C VAL A 71 -1.92 -5.42 -4.13
N VAL A 72 -2.17 -4.22 -4.66
CA VAL A 72 -1.14 -3.33 -5.17
C VAL A 72 -0.92 -2.19 -4.18
N ASP A 73 0.26 -2.19 -3.54
CA ASP A 73 0.70 -1.10 -2.68
C ASP A 73 1.28 0.01 -3.57
N LEU A 74 0.51 1.08 -3.73
CA LEU A 74 0.88 2.21 -4.58
C LEU A 74 1.99 3.05 -3.92
N PRO A 75 2.90 3.63 -4.73
CA PRO A 75 3.87 4.57 -4.21
C PRO A 75 3.18 5.77 -3.56
N PRO A 76 3.82 6.46 -2.60
CA PRO A 76 3.21 7.58 -1.90
C PRO A 76 2.91 8.75 -2.84
N GLY A 77 1.85 9.49 -2.52
CA GLY A 77 1.41 10.67 -3.26
C GLY A 77 0.17 10.43 -4.12
N THR A 78 -0.29 11.48 -4.77
CA THR A 78 -1.50 11.52 -5.61
C THR A 78 -1.22 12.15 -6.97
N GLY A 79 -0.01 11.93 -7.48
CA GLY A 79 0.45 12.51 -8.75
C GLY A 79 0.17 11.65 -9.98
N ASP A 80 0.79 12.01 -11.09
CA ASP A 80 0.60 11.36 -12.40
C ASP A 80 0.95 9.89 -12.41
N ILE A 81 1.87 9.44 -11.54
CA ILE A 81 2.27 8.04 -11.46
C ILE A 81 1.10 7.18 -10.96
N GLN A 82 0.48 7.58 -9.85
CA GLN A 82 -0.64 6.87 -9.23
C GLN A 82 -1.84 6.88 -10.16
N LEU A 83 -2.12 8.02 -10.79
CA LEU A 83 -3.18 8.17 -11.77
C LEU A 83 -2.96 7.24 -12.98
N THR A 84 -1.75 7.23 -13.53
CA THR A 84 -1.41 6.38 -14.67
C THR A 84 -1.49 4.90 -14.32
N LEU A 85 -1.05 4.51 -13.13
CA LEU A 85 -1.15 3.12 -12.67
C LEU A 85 -2.61 2.68 -12.51
N ALA A 86 -3.43 3.50 -11.85
CA ALA A 86 -4.85 3.22 -11.67
C ALA A 86 -5.60 3.10 -13.00
N GLN A 87 -5.18 3.81 -14.05
CA GLN A 87 -5.76 3.70 -15.40
C GLN A 87 -5.29 2.49 -16.20
N ARG A 88 -4.07 2.00 -15.93
CA ARG A 88 -3.45 0.92 -16.71
C ARG A 88 -3.64 -0.47 -16.13
N ILE A 89 -3.94 -0.56 -14.85
CA ILE A 89 -4.20 -1.81 -14.15
C ILE A 89 -5.72 -1.98 -14.01
N PRO A 90 -6.29 -3.15 -14.33
CA PRO A 90 -7.72 -3.39 -14.11
C PRO A 90 -8.03 -3.51 -12.61
N VAL A 91 -8.19 -2.37 -11.95
CA VAL A 91 -8.40 -2.26 -10.51
C VAL A 91 -9.87 -2.45 -10.19
N SER A 92 -10.22 -3.44 -9.37
CA SER A 92 -11.60 -3.68 -8.92
C SER A 92 -12.06 -2.66 -7.87
N GLY A 93 -11.14 -2.06 -7.12
CA GLY A 93 -11.42 -1.04 -6.12
C GLY A 93 -10.17 -0.60 -5.39
N ALA A 94 -10.27 0.49 -4.65
CA ALA A 94 -9.18 1.06 -3.87
C ALA A 94 -9.56 1.17 -2.39
N VAL A 95 -8.58 0.94 -1.51
CA VAL A 95 -8.69 1.21 -0.08
C VAL A 95 -7.80 2.40 0.24
N ILE A 96 -8.35 3.38 0.93
CA ILE A 96 -7.60 4.56 1.40
C ILE A 96 -7.12 4.28 2.82
N VAL A 97 -5.82 4.31 3.01
CA VAL A 97 -5.21 4.22 4.35
C VAL A 97 -4.72 5.60 4.77
N THR A 98 -5.13 6.05 5.94
CA THR A 98 -4.74 7.35 6.50
C THR A 98 -4.43 7.23 7.98
N THR A 99 -3.88 8.28 8.57
CA THR A 99 -3.79 8.45 10.03
C THR A 99 -4.73 9.57 10.47
N PRO A 100 -5.04 9.73 11.78
CA PRO A 100 -5.96 10.78 12.25
C PRO A 100 -5.48 12.22 12.05
N GLN A 101 -4.20 12.42 11.71
CA GLN A 101 -3.58 13.74 11.54
C GLN A 101 -4.18 14.50 10.35
N ASP A 102 -4.40 15.80 10.52
CA ASP A 102 -5.01 16.65 9.49
C ASP A 102 -4.26 16.64 8.16
N ILE A 103 -2.93 16.60 8.19
CA ILE A 103 -2.11 16.56 6.98
C ILE A 103 -2.30 15.23 6.23
N ALA A 104 -2.33 14.11 6.95
CA ALA A 104 -2.58 12.80 6.35
C ALA A 104 -3.99 12.72 5.74
N LEU A 105 -4.98 13.29 6.43
CA LEU A 105 -6.36 13.37 5.93
C LEU A 105 -6.47 14.24 4.67
N LEU A 106 -5.67 15.31 4.54
CA LEU A 106 -5.62 16.10 3.32
C LEU A 106 -5.12 15.28 2.12
N ASP A 107 -4.08 14.47 2.32
CA ASP A 107 -3.55 13.62 1.25
C ASP A 107 -4.49 12.45 0.95
N ALA A 108 -5.12 11.86 1.96
CA ALA A 108 -6.15 10.85 1.78
C ALA A 108 -7.35 11.37 0.95
N ARG A 109 -7.78 12.61 1.16
CA ARG A 109 -8.82 13.27 0.34
C ARG A 109 -8.41 13.43 -1.11
N LYS A 110 -7.14 13.80 -1.36
CA LYS A 110 -6.61 13.89 -2.73
C LYS A 110 -6.61 12.50 -3.40
N GLY A 111 -6.20 11.45 -2.66
CA GLY A 111 -6.22 10.07 -3.13
C GLY A 111 -7.63 9.60 -3.50
N LEU A 112 -8.62 9.86 -2.64
CA LEU A 112 -10.01 9.55 -2.90
C LEU A 112 -10.50 10.22 -4.19
N LYS A 113 -10.28 11.54 -4.31
CA LYS A 113 -10.65 12.29 -5.51
C LYS A 113 -9.91 11.84 -6.78
N MET A 114 -8.70 11.37 -6.64
CA MET A 114 -7.96 10.78 -7.76
C MET A 114 -8.65 9.50 -8.27
N PHE A 115 -9.05 8.61 -7.36
CA PHE A 115 -9.76 7.37 -7.74
C PHE A 115 -11.13 7.66 -8.32
N GLU A 116 -11.89 8.61 -7.78
CA GLU A 116 -13.14 9.09 -8.38
C GLU A 116 -12.94 9.55 -9.83
N LYS A 117 -11.88 10.31 -10.10
CA LYS A 117 -11.57 10.85 -11.44
C LYS A 117 -11.26 9.77 -12.46
N VAL A 118 -10.71 8.63 -12.06
CA VAL A 118 -10.40 7.48 -12.93
C VAL A 118 -11.44 6.38 -12.84
N GLU A 119 -12.58 6.66 -12.21
CA GLU A 119 -13.72 5.74 -12.10
C GLU A 119 -13.37 4.41 -11.40
N VAL A 120 -12.40 4.45 -10.48
CA VAL A 120 -12.07 3.31 -9.60
C VAL A 120 -12.87 3.44 -8.31
N PRO A 121 -13.70 2.45 -7.97
CA PRO A 121 -14.49 2.49 -6.74
C PRO A 121 -13.59 2.56 -5.50
N VAL A 122 -13.88 3.47 -4.58
CA VAL A 122 -13.24 3.46 -3.24
C VAL A 122 -14.06 2.54 -2.34
N LEU A 123 -13.46 1.39 -1.99
CA LEU A 123 -14.10 0.37 -1.15
C LEU A 123 -14.26 0.83 0.29
N GLY A 124 -13.37 1.70 0.75
CA GLY A 124 -13.46 2.28 2.08
C GLY A 124 -12.16 2.89 2.57
N ILE A 125 -12.20 3.33 3.83
CA ILE A 125 -11.10 4.01 4.53
C ILE A 125 -10.68 3.19 5.73
N VAL A 126 -9.37 3.02 5.92
CA VAL A 126 -8.73 2.47 7.12
C VAL A 126 -7.99 3.60 7.84
N GLU A 127 -8.26 3.79 9.14
CA GLU A 127 -7.51 4.71 9.97
C GLU A 127 -6.39 3.95 10.70
N ASN A 128 -5.15 4.15 10.29
CA ASN A 128 -3.98 3.57 10.93
C ASN A 128 -3.47 4.48 12.06
N MET A 129 -2.79 3.91 13.05
CA MET A 129 -2.26 4.63 14.23
C MET A 129 -3.34 5.41 14.98
N SER A 130 -4.55 4.87 15.04
CA SER A 130 -5.73 5.55 15.59
C SER A 130 -5.68 5.71 17.10
N ILE A 131 -5.09 4.76 17.78
CA ILE A 131 -4.97 4.72 19.25
C ILE A 131 -3.68 4.03 19.65
N HIS A 132 -3.04 4.53 20.69
CA HIS A 132 -1.92 3.88 21.36
C HIS A 132 -2.36 3.35 22.70
N ILE A 133 -2.06 2.10 23.00
CA ILE A 133 -2.28 1.49 24.32
C ILE A 133 -0.93 1.30 24.99
N CYS A 134 -0.72 1.98 26.11
CA CYS A 134 0.52 1.89 26.86
C CYS A 134 0.72 0.46 27.38
N SER A 135 1.83 -0.17 27.00
CA SER A 135 2.17 -1.54 27.44
C SER A 135 2.45 -1.67 28.95
N GLN A 136 2.71 -0.56 29.64
CA GLN A 136 3.00 -0.55 31.10
C GLN A 136 1.74 -0.43 31.95
N CYS A 137 0.77 0.39 31.56
CA CYS A 137 -0.39 0.69 32.40
C CYS A 137 -1.74 0.52 31.70
N GLY A 138 -1.76 0.15 30.42
CA GLY A 138 -2.99 -0.02 29.66
C GLY A 138 -3.73 1.28 29.31
N HIS A 139 -3.14 2.45 29.64
CA HIS A 139 -3.75 3.74 29.28
C HIS A 139 -3.84 3.90 27.77
N ALA A 140 -5.00 4.33 27.29
CA ALA A 140 -5.29 4.52 25.87
C ALA A 140 -5.19 6.00 25.50
N ASP A 141 -4.28 6.33 24.58
CA ASP A 141 -4.02 7.68 24.11
C ASP A 141 -4.25 7.84 22.62
N HIS A 142 -4.92 8.92 22.23
CA HIS A 142 -5.03 9.33 20.83
C HIS A 142 -3.90 10.30 20.47
N ILE A 143 -2.68 9.78 20.31
CA ILE A 143 -1.46 10.57 20.09
C ILE A 143 -1.59 11.48 18.86
N PHE A 144 -2.23 11.01 17.81
CA PHE A 144 -2.37 11.70 16.52
C PHE A 144 -3.77 12.28 16.29
N GLY A 145 -4.62 12.35 17.31
CA GLY A 145 -6.04 12.68 17.20
C GLY A 145 -6.94 11.47 17.05
N SER A 146 -8.22 11.67 16.86
CA SER A 146 -9.20 10.57 16.81
C SER A 146 -10.26 10.77 15.74
N GLY A 147 -10.68 9.65 15.11
CA GLY A 147 -11.85 9.58 14.25
C GLY A 147 -11.78 10.42 12.96
N GLY A 148 -10.58 10.75 12.50
CA GLY A 148 -10.39 11.51 11.26
C GLY A 148 -10.86 10.72 10.04
N GLY A 149 -10.50 9.44 9.98
CA GLY A 149 -10.91 8.52 8.92
C GLY A 149 -12.42 8.27 8.92
N GLU A 150 -13.03 8.10 10.10
CA GLU A 150 -14.48 7.94 10.21
C GLU A 150 -15.25 9.19 9.79
N ARG A 151 -14.79 10.39 10.18
CA ARG A 151 -15.38 11.65 9.70
C ARG A 151 -15.27 11.80 8.19
N MET A 152 -14.12 11.44 7.64
CA MET A 152 -13.88 11.47 6.20
C MET A 152 -14.80 10.48 5.47
N SER A 153 -14.98 9.27 5.97
CA SER A 153 -15.88 8.26 5.37
C SER A 153 -17.31 8.76 5.29
N LYS A 154 -17.83 9.37 6.37
CA LYS A 154 -19.15 9.98 6.41
C LYS A 154 -19.28 11.16 5.44
N GLN A 155 -18.25 12.00 5.34
CA GLN A 155 -18.23 13.17 4.46
C GLN A 155 -18.30 12.79 2.97
N TYR A 156 -17.64 11.70 2.58
CA TYR A 156 -17.53 11.27 1.19
C TYR A 156 -18.47 10.11 0.83
N GLY A 157 -19.24 9.59 1.78
CA GLY A 157 -20.18 8.50 1.55
C GLY A 157 -19.50 7.18 1.21
N VAL A 158 -18.27 6.95 1.71
CA VAL A 158 -17.54 5.70 1.56
C VAL A 158 -17.52 4.94 2.88
N GLU A 159 -17.28 3.63 2.85
CA GLU A 159 -17.29 2.81 4.06
C GLU A 159 -16.07 3.10 4.96
N PHE A 160 -16.26 3.09 6.29
CA PHE A 160 -15.17 3.04 7.25
C PHE A 160 -14.87 1.59 7.59
N LEU A 161 -13.77 1.07 7.06
CA LEU A 161 -13.40 -0.35 7.18
C LEU A 161 -12.83 -0.69 8.56
N GLY A 162 -12.36 0.30 9.30
CA GLY A 162 -11.89 0.11 10.66
C GLY A 162 -10.65 0.94 11.00
N ALA A 163 -10.18 0.75 12.23
CA ALA A 163 -9.02 1.44 12.79
C ALA A 163 -7.98 0.43 13.27
N LEU A 164 -6.71 0.75 13.04
CA LEU A 164 -5.56 -0.03 13.50
C LEU A 164 -4.82 0.75 14.59
N PRO A 165 -4.37 0.09 15.66
CA PRO A 165 -3.64 0.75 16.72
C PRO A 165 -2.21 1.09 16.32
N LEU A 166 -1.61 2.03 17.03
CA LEU A 166 -0.16 2.21 17.10
C LEU A 166 0.38 1.26 18.16
N ASP A 167 0.92 0.13 17.75
CA ASP A 167 1.41 -0.91 18.63
C ASP A 167 2.86 -1.26 18.31
N ILE A 168 3.67 -1.44 19.36
CA ILE A 168 5.09 -1.78 19.20
C ILE A 168 5.29 -3.18 18.60
N HIS A 169 4.39 -4.12 18.90
CA HIS A 169 4.46 -5.48 18.38
C HIS A 169 4.33 -5.55 16.85
N ILE A 170 3.60 -4.61 16.23
CA ILE A 170 3.54 -4.50 14.75
C ILE A 170 4.93 -4.25 14.15
N ARG A 171 5.87 -3.72 14.93
CA ARG A 171 7.24 -3.43 14.49
C ARG A 171 8.22 -4.55 14.82
N GLU A 172 7.98 -5.28 15.91
CA GLU A 172 8.92 -6.24 16.48
C GLU A 172 8.74 -7.67 15.95
N ASP A 173 7.57 -7.98 15.40
CA ASP A 173 7.26 -9.23 14.72
C ASP A 173 7.64 -9.17 13.22
#